data_532206cad5ef315d108b7549e8d1710a
#
_entry.id   532206cad5ef315d108b7549e8d1710a
#
_cell.length_a   1.000
_cell.length_b   1.000
_cell.length_c   1.000
_cell.angle_alpha   90.00
_cell.angle_beta   90.00
_cell.angle_gamma   90.00
#
_symmetry.space_group_name_H-M   'P 1'
#
loop_
_entity.id
_entity.type
_entity.pdbx_description
1 polymer ?
#
loop_
_entity_poly.entity_id
_entity_poly.type
_entity_poly.pdbx_seq_one_letter_code
_entity_poly.pdbx_strand_id
1 'polypeptide(L)'
;ADVVVRINQPLSLAVRDIEHSVCPDVDGIAVTKATGVSHLQLLDELVSELEQKRGMTVGHTRFITMIETPEAFFKIRDITTATSRIIACNIGGEDYALNCGMQPTGDALFYPKQHMIFAASAAGIMPLGFVDSVATFGDWDNFRKMV
;
A
#
# COMPACT_ATOMS: atom_id res chain seq x y z
N ALA A 1 -3.88 -4.24 -19.05
CA ALA A 1 -2.95 -3.96 -17.93
C ALA A 1 -3.70 -3.09 -16.93
N ASP A 2 -3.59 -3.40 -15.64
CA ASP A 2 -4.28 -2.67 -14.59
C ASP A 2 -3.58 -1.33 -14.33
N VAL A 3 -4.37 -0.29 -14.07
CA VAL A 3 -3.88 1.06 -13.76
C VAL A 3 -4.09 1.32 -12.28
N VAL A 4 -2.98 1.60 -11.58
CA VAL A 4 -3.00 1.96 -10.14
C VAL A 4 -2.42 3.35 -9.95
N VAL A 5 -3.15 4.22 -9.26
CA VAL A 5 -2.72 5.58 -8.93
C VAL A 5 -2.25 5.64 -7.49
N ARG A 6 -1.02 6.11 -7.28
CA ARG A 6 -0.51 6.36 -5.93
C ARG A 6 -1.00 7.72 -5.42
N ILE A 7 -1.67 7.72 -4.27
CA ILE A 7 -2.17 8.94 -3.63
C ILE A 7 -1.19 9.48 -2.58
N ASN A 8 -1.30 10.78 -2.29
CA ASN A 8 -0.53 11.44 -1.23
C ASN A 8 -1.09 11.10 0.17
N GLN A 9 -0.24 11.20 1.20
CA GLN A 9 -0.62 10.90 2.57
C GLN A 9 -1.39 12.03 3.28
N PRO A 10 -1.03 13.32 3.16
CA PRO A 10 -1.82 14.39 3.78
C PRO A 10 -3.27 14.34 3.31
N LEU A 11 -4.21 14.26 4.25
CA LEU A 11 -5.63 14.01 3.96
C LEU A 11 -6.20 14.96 2.90
N SER A 12 -5.84 16.25 2.94
CA SER A 12 -6.30 17.24 1.97
C SER A 12 -5.81 16.97 0.54
N LEU A 13 -4.65 16.33 0.39
CA LEU A 13 -4.12 15.90 -0.91
C LEU A 13 -4.72 14.55 -1.30
N ALA A 14 -4.78 13.59 -0.36
CA ALA A 14 -5.38 12.28 -0.60
C ALA A 14 -6.82 12.39 -1.14
N VAL A 15 -7.64 13.25 -0.55
CA VAL A 15 -9.02 13.49 -1.02
C VAL A 15 -9.03 13.98 -2.46
N ARG A 16 -8.19 14.96 -2.81
CA ARG A 16 -8.11 15.48 -4.18
C ARG A 16 -7.61 14.44 -5.17
N ASP A 17 -6.58 13.67 -4.78
CA ASP A 17 -6.05 12.60 -5.62
C ASP A 17 -7.14 11.55 -5.89
N ILE A 18 -7.91 11.14 -4.87
CA ILE A 18 -9.02 10.20 -4.99
C ILE A 18 -10.13 10.77 -5.90
N GLU A 19 -10.53 12.03 -5.70
CA GLU A 19 -11.51 12.70 -6.53
C GLU A 19 -11.15 12.70 -8.02
N HIS A 20 -9.86 12.73 -8.36
CA HIS A 20 -9.41 12.71 -9.75
C HIS A 20 -9.12 11.30 -10.28
N SER A 21 -8.86 10.35 -9.41
CA SER A 21 -8.41 9.00 -9.81
C SER A 21 -9.54 7.97 -9.88
N VAL A 22 -10.64 8.13 -9.13
CA VAL A 22 -11.75 7.16 -9.16
C VAL A 22 -12.52 7.30 -10.45
N CYS A 23 -12.21 6.48 -11.45
CA CYS A 23 -12.90 6.43 -12.74
C CYS A 23 -12.84 5.00 -13.31
N PRO A 24 -13.63 4.68 -14.34
CA PRO A 24 -13.67 3.33 -14.91
C PRO A 24 -12.34 2.80 -15.45
N ASP A 25 -11.42 3.69 -15.80
CA ASP A 25 -10.11 3.33 -16.38
C ASP A 25 -9.00 3.16 -15.32
N VAL A 26 -9.32 3.38 -14.03
CA VAL A 26 -8.39 3.20 -12.90
C VAL A 26 -8.87 2.06 -12.02
N ASP A 27 -8.09 0.98 -11.98
CA ASP A 27 -8.43 -0.25 -11.27
C ASP A 27 -8.16 -0.17 -9.76
N GLY A 28 -7.24 0.70 -9.35
CA GLY A 28 -6.87 0.77 -7.94
C GLY A 28 -6.12 2.02 -7.52
N ILE A 29 -6.00 2.14 -6.20
CA ILE A 29 -5.29 3.21 -5.51
C ILE A 29 -4.22 2.60 -4.61
N ALA A 30 -2.98 3.06 -4.71
CA ALA A 30 -1.93 2.77 -3.75
C ALA A 30 -1.99 3.79 -2.61
N VAL A 31 -2.44 3.34 -1.45
CA VAL A 31 -2.58 4.15 -0.24
C VAL A 31 -1.25 4.21 0.49
N THR A 32 -0.55 5.34 0.36
CA THR A 32 0.72 5.57 1.05
C THR A 32 0.51 5.82 2.55
N LYS A 33 1.50 5.40 3.34
CA LYS A 33 1.53 5.64 4.80
C LYS A 33 0.20 5.31 5.48
N ALA A 34 -0.35 4.14 5.18
CA ALA A 34 -1.55 3.64 5.84
C ALA A 34 -1.35 3.63 7.36
N THR A 35 -2.21 4.31 8.11
CA THR A 35 -2.01 4.51 9.56
C THR A 35 -2.83 3.57 10.44
N GLY A 36 -3.83 2.88 9.87
CA GLY A 36 -4.69 1.95 10.59
C GLY A 36 -6.07 1.76 9.96
N VAL A 37 -6.91 1.00 10.64
CA VAL A 37 -8.24 0.59 10.16
C VAL A 37 -9.12 1.79 9.82
N SER A 38 -9.28 2.74 10.74
CA SER A 38 -10.17 3.90 10.55
C SER A 38 -9.76 4.76 9.37
N HIS A 39 -8.45 4.91 9.11
CA HIS A 39 -7.96 5.63 7.94
C HIS A 39 -8.46 4.99 6.64
N LEU A 40 -8.31 3.67 6.53
CA LEU A 40 -8.70 2.93 5.34
C LEU A 40 -10.22 2.86 5.16
N GLN A 41 -10.97 2.79 6.25
CA GLN A 41 -12.43 2.82 6.21
C GLN A 41 -12.97 4.18 5.75
N LEU A 42 -12.38 5.30 6.19
CA LEU A 42 -12.74 6.63 5.70
C LEU A 42 -12.44 6.80 4.20
N LEU A 43 -11.32 6.26 3.73
CA LEU A 43 -11.01 6.28 2.30
C LEU A 43 -11.97 5.38 1.50
N ASP A 44 -12.35 4.22 2.02
CA ASP A 44 -13.35 3.34 1.40
C ASP A 44 -14.72 4.02 1.28
N GLU A 45 -15.16 4.73 2.33
CA GLU A 45 -16.40 5.51 2.31
C GLU A 45 -16.38 6.56 1.19
N LEU A 46 -15.30 7.36 1.13
CA LEU A 46 -15.13 8.39 0.08
C LEU A 46 -15.13 7.78 -1.33
N VAL A 47 -14.39 6.69 -1.54
CA VAL A 47 -14.31 6.02 -2.83
C VAL A 47 -15.68 5.44 -3.22
N SER A 48 -16.40 4.84 -2.27
CA SER A 48 -17.74 4.30 -2.49
C SER A 48 -18.74 5.37 -2.92
N GLU A 49 -18.71 6.54 -2.27
CA GLU A 49 -19.54 7.68 -2.67
C GLU A 49 -19.24 8.17 -4.08
N LEU A 50 -17.96 8.24 -4.45
CA LEU A 50 -17.53 8.68 -5.77
C LEU A 50 -17.91 7.67 -6.85
N GLU A 51 -17.75 6.39 -6.60
CA GLU A 51 -18.20 5.32 -7.50
C GLU A 51 -19.71 5.42 -7.76
N GLN A 52 -20.51 5.58 -6.69
CA GLN A 52 -21.97 5.78 -6.82
C GLN A 52 -22.31 7.03 -7.65
N LYS A 53 -21.71 8.18 -7.32
CA LYS A 53 -21.93 9.44 -8.06
C LYS A 53 -21.56 9.34 -9.54
N ARG A 54 -20.62 8.48 -9.89
CA ARG A 54 -20.10 8.28 -11.25
C ARG A 54 -20.75 7.11 -11.98
N GLY A 55 -21.75 6.47 -11.38
CA GLY A 55 -22.43 5.31 -11.96
C GLY A 55 -21.56 4.07 -12.11
N MET A 56 -20.50 3.99 -11.31
CA MET A 56 -19.60 2.83 -11.26
C MET A 56 -20.14 1.78 -10.28
N THR A 57 -19.68 0.54 -10.44
CA THR A 57 -19.94 -0.50 -9.43
C THR A 57 -19.16 -0.19 -8.17
N VAL A 58 -19.83 -0.12 -7.02
CA VAL A 58 -19.17 0.06 -5.72
C VAL A 58 -18.23 -1.12 -5.46
N GLY A 59 -16.98 -0.82 -5.13
CA GLY A 59 -15.92 -1.83 -4.98
C GLY A 59 -15.07 -2.04 -6.24
N HIS A 60 -15.30 -1.29 -7.32
CA HIS A 60 -14.46 -1.30 -8.51
C HIS A 60 -13.02 -0.93 -8.18
N THR A 61 -12.81 0.23 -7.56
CA THR A 61 -11.47 0.75 -7.23
C THR A 61 -10.88 -0.02 -6.04
N ARG A 62 -9.80 -0.77 -6.27
CA ARG A 62 -9.11 -1.57 -5.26
C ARG A 62 -8.04 -0.79 -4.52
N PHE A 63 -7.60 -1.29 -3.36
CA PHE A 63 -6.54 -0.68 -2.55
C PHE A 63 -5.31 -1.56 -2.48
N ILE A 64 -4.15 -0.93 -2.66
CA ILE A 64 -2.84 -1.46 -2.29
C ILE A 64 -2.35 -0.66 -1.09
N THR A 65 -2.16 -1.28 0.06
CA THR A 65 -1.72 -0.58 1.27
C THR A 65 -0.20 -0.57 1.39
N MET A 66 0.37 0.59 1.69
CA MET A 66 1.81 0.76 1.91
C MET A 66 2.10 1.01 3.38
N ILE A 67 2.85 0.10 3.98
CA ILE A 67 3.30 0.19 5.37
C ILE A 67 4.65 0.89 5.37
N GLU A 68 4.70 2.07 5.95
CA GLU A 68 5.86 2.98 5.85
C GLU A 68 6.28 3.57 7.21
N THR A 69 5.63 3.12 8.29
CA THR A 69 5.96 3.56 9.67
C THR A 69 6.00 2.37 10.63
N PRO A 70 6.82 2.43 11.71
CA PRO A 70 6.83 1.41 12.75
C PRO A 70 5.45 1.20 13.39
N GLU A 71 4.69 2.28 13.58
CA GLU A 71 3.35 2.21 14.16
C GLU A 71 2.37 1.44 13.26
N ALA A 72 2.39 1.68 11.95
CA ALA A 72 1.59 0.93 10.99
C ALA A 72 2.03 -0.54 10.91
N PHE A 73 3.33 -0.80 11.04
CA PHE A 73 3.86 -2.15 11.05
C PHE A 73 3.26 -3.02 12.16
N PHE A 74 3.15 -2.50 13.37
CA PHE A 74 2.52 -3.24 14.47
C PHE A 74 1.00 -3.41 14.32
N LYS A 75 0.37 -2.71 13.38
CA LYS A 75 -1.06 -2.80 13.04
C LYS A 75 -1.31 -3.52 11.70
N ILE A 76 -0.29 -4.11 11.10
CA ILE A 76 -0.35 -4.63 9.74
C ILE A 76 -1.48 -5.64 9.53
N ARG A 77 -1.73 -6.51 10.51
CA ARG A 77 -2.82 -7.49 10.46
C ARG A 77 -4.19 -6.81 10.34
N ASP A 78 -4.41 -5.79 11.15
CA ASP A 78 -5.67 -5.07 11.16
C ASP A 78 -5.83 -4.20 9.89
N ILE A 79 -4.71 -3.62 9.43
CA ILE A 79 -4.66 -2.86 8.18
C ILE A 79 -5.03 -3.75 6.99
N THR A 80 -4.45 -4.95 6.88
CA THR A 80 -4.69 -5.85 5.74
C THR A 80 -6.12 -6.39 5.65
N THR A 81 -6.90 -6.26 6.71
CA THR A 81 -8.30 -6.70 6.78
C THR A 81 -9.31 -5.56 6.99
N ALA A 82 -8.86 -4.30 6.92
CA ALA A 82 -9.68 -3.14 7.26
C ALA A 82 -10.89 -2.91 6.33
N THR A 83 -10.78 -3.30 5.07
CA THR A 83 -11.84 -3.21 4.05
C THR A 83 -11.64 -4.26 2.97
N SER A 84 -12.73 -4.68 2.33
CA SER A 84 -12.72 -5.66 1.22
C SER A 84 -12.07 -5.12 -0.07
N ARG A 85 -11.76 -3.81 -0.14
CA ARG A 85 -11.04 -3.21 -1.27
C ARG A 85 -9.57 -3.56 -1.28
N ILE A 86 -8.99 -3.93 -0.14
CA ILE A 86 -7.57 -4.24 -0.04
C ILE A 86 -7.28 -5.57 -0.74
N ILE A 87 -6.45 -5.50 -1.78
CA ILE A 87 -6.04 -6.68 -2.54
C ILE A 87 -4.55 -6.99 -2.41
N ALA A 88 -3.78 -6.00 -1.94
CA ALA A 88 -2.34 -6.17 -1.78
C ALA A 88 -1.79 -5.25 -0.68
N CYS A 89 -0.63 -5.65 -0.15
CA CYS A 89 0.11 -4.88 0.85
C CYS A 89 1.60 -4.94 0.54
N ASN A 90 2.33 -3.85 0.83
CA ASN A 90 3.80 -3.83 0.79
C ASN A 90 4.41 -3.04 1.95
N ILE A 91 5.72 -3.24 2.17
CA ILE A 91 6.54 -2.34 2.99
C ILE A 91 7.20 -1.33 2.07
N GLY A 92 6.91 -0.04 2.25
CA GLY A 92 7.63 1.05 1.59
C GLY A 92 9.00 1.25 2.27
N GLY A 93 9.98 0.45 1.81
CA GLY A 93 11.25 0.24 2.51
C GLY A 93 12.02 1.50 2.86
N GLU A 94 12.05 2.49 1.96
CA GLU A 94 12.78 3.74 2.15
C GLU A 94 12.18 4.57 3.30
N ASP A 95 10.87 4.87 3.22
CA ASP A 95 10.18 5.64 4.24
C ASP A 95 10.11 4.87 5.57
N TYR A 96 9.91 3.54 5.51
CA TYR A 96 9.93 2.69 6.70
C TYR A 96 11.28 2.76 7.42
N ALA A 97 12.39 2.58 6.70
CA ALA A 97 13.73 2.65 7.25
C ALA A 97 14.02 4.03 7.83
N LEU A 98 13.65 5.11 7.12
CA LEU A 98 13.79 6.48 7.60
C LEU A 98 13.06 6.69 8.93
N ASN A 99 11.80 6.23 9.03
CA ASN A 99 10.99 6.34 10.24
C ASN A 99 11.50 5.45 11.41
N CYS A 100 12.23 4.37 11.08
CA CYS A 100 12.89 3.52 12.08
C CYS A 100 14.30 4.02 12.46
N GLY A 101 14.84 5.06 11.79
CA GLY A 101 16.21 5.53 12.01
C GLY A 101 17.28 4.54 11.53
N MET A 102 16.98 3.75 10.51
CA MET A 102 17.91 2.74 9.96
C MET A 102 18.14 2.95 8.46
N GLN A 103 19.17 2.28 7.91
CA GLN A 103 19.40 2.26 6.46
C GLN A 103 18.46 1.24 5.78
N PRO A 104 17.97 1.52 4.56
CA PRO A 104 17.06 0.62 3.84
C PRO A 104 17.82 -0.52 3.15
N THR A 105 18.55 -1.33 3.93
CA THR A 105 19.28 -2.49 3.43
C THR A 105 18.41 -3.75 3.45
N GLY A 106 18.77 -4.74 2.63
CA GLY A 106 18.07 -6.03 2.60
C GLY A 106 17.99 -6.68 3.97
N ASP A 107 19.08 -6.69 4.72
CA ASP A 107 19.12 -7.25 6.08
C ASP A 107 18.19 -6.53 7.05
N ALA A 108 18.19 -5.19 7.03
CA ALA A 108 17.34 -4.39 7.91
C ALA A 108 15.84 -4.53 7.57
N LEU A 109 15.52 -4.69 6.30
CA LEU A 109 14.14 -4.80 5.80
C LEU A 109 13.63 -6.25 5.73
N PHE A 110 14.49 -7.24 5.94
CA PHE A 110 14.14 -8.65 5.80
C PHE A 110 12.98 -9.05 6.73
N TYR A 111 13.12 -8.79 8.02
CA TYR A 111 12.07 -9.12 8.99
C TYR A 111 10.75 -8.38 8.74
N PRO A 112 10.74 -7.05 8.54
CA PRO A 112 9.50 -6.34 8.20
C PRO A 112 8.79 -6.89 6.97
N LYS A 113 9.54 -7.21 5.91
CA LYS A 113 8.98 -7.77 4.68
C LYS A 113 8.44 -9.18 4.87
N GLN A 114 9.15 -10.05 5.60
CA GLN A 114 8.64 -11.38 5.94
C GLN A 114 7.36 -11.32 6.78
N HIS A 115 7.33 -10.45 7.77
CA HIS A 115 6.14 -10.27 8.61
C HIS A 115 4.95 -9.78 7.78
N MET A 116 5.17 -8.86 6.85
CA MET A 116 4.15 -8.40 5.90
C MET A 116 3.63 -9.54 5.02
N ILE A 117 4.51 -10.42 4.51
CA ILE A 117 4.11 -11.58 3.72
C ILE A 117 3.17 -12.48 4.53
N PHE A 118 3.49 -12.75 5.80
CA PHE A 118 2.63 -13.56 6.66
C PHE A 118 1.27 -12.91 6.91
N ALA A 119 1.25 -11.60 7.17
CA ALA A 119 0.00 -10.86 7.38
C ALA A 119 -0.87 -10.82 6.12
N ALA A 120 -0.28 -10.54 4.95
CA ALA A 120 -0.97 -10.53 3.67
C ALA A 120 -1.53 -11.92 3.32
N SER A 121 -0.73 -12.97 3.49
CA SER A 121 -1.15 -14.35 3.26
C SER A 121 -2.29 -14.76 4.19
N ALA A 122 -2.24 -14.39 5.46
CA ALA A 122 -3.31 -14.65 6.42
C ALA A 122 -4.61 -13.91 6.09
N ALA A 123 -4.51 -12.74 5.45
CA ALA A 123 -5.65 -11.95 4.98
C ALA A 123 -6.16 -12.39 3.59
N GLY A 124 -5.46 -13.31 2.90
CA GLY A 124 -5.81 -13.75 1.55
C GLY A 124 -5.56 -12.70 0.47
N ILE A 125 -4.64 -11.74 0.71
CA ILE A 125 -4.26 -10.69 -0.23
C ILE A 125 -2.82 -10.88 -0.72
N MET A 126 -2.45 -10.19 -1.80
CA MET A 126 -1.14 -10.30 -2.42
C MET A 126 -0.07 -9.54 -1.63
N PRO A 127 1.02 -10.19 -1.18
CA PRO A 127 2.22 -9.47 -0.74
C PRO A 127 2.97 -8.92 -1.96
N LEU A 128 3.28 -7.62 -1.95
CA LEU A 128 4.02 -6.96 -3.02
C LEU A 128 5.39 -6.48 -2.51
N GLY A 129 6.37 -6.45 -3.40
CA GLY A 129 7.68 -5.85 -3.16
C GLY A 129 8.85 -6.77 -3.43
N PHE A 130 10.05 -6.20 -3.23
CA PHE A 130 11.33 -6.90 -3.36
C PHE A 130 11.90 -7.18 -1.97
N VAL A 131 12.85 -8.12 -1.89
CA VAL A 131 13.55 -8.41 -0.63
C VAL A 131 14.42 -7.24 -0.17
N ASP A 132 14.99 -6.47 -1.13
CA ASP A 132 15.84 -5.31 -0.87
C ASP A 132 15.15 -3.98 -1.26
N SER A 133 15.93 -2.89 -1.38
CA SER A 133 15.46 -1.56 -1.75
C SER A 133 15.42 -1.38 -3.27
N VAL A 134 14.36 -0.71 -3.76
CA VAL A 134 14.26 -0.29 -5.17
C VAL A 134 15.29 0.77 -5.55
N ALA A 135 15.96 1.41 -4.60
CA ALA A 135 16.99 2.41 -4.85
C ALA A 135 18.28 1.82 -5.43
N THR A 136 18.48 0.50 -5.36
CA THR A 136 19.68 -0.20 -5.83
C THR A 136 19.55 -0.79 -7.23
N PHE A 137 18.64 -0.29 -8.06
CA PHE A 137 18.35 -0.82 -9.40
C PHE A 137 19.51 -0.74 -10.41
N GLY A 138 20.59 -0.02 -10.10
CA GLY A 138 21.80 0.06 -10.96
C GLY A 138 22.68 -1.19 -10.93
N ASP A 139 22.52 -2.06 -9.95
CA ASP A 139 23.25 -3.32 -9.80
C ASP A 139 22.36 -4.51 -10.21
N TRP A 140 22.51 -4.95 -11.46
CA TRP A 140 21.71 -6.03 -12.05
C TRP A 140 21.93 -7.39 -11.37
N ASP A 141 23.13 -7.66 -10.87
CA ASP A 141 23.42 -8.94 -10.19
C ASP A 141 22.78 -8.97 -8.79
N ASN A 142 22.80 -7.85 -8.11
CA ASN A 142 22.06 -7.70 -6.86
C ASN A 142 20.55 -7.75 -7.12
N PHE A 143 20.05 -7.03 -8.13
CA PHE A 143 18.63 -7.04 -8.48
C PHE A 143 18.10 -8.46 -8.73
N ARG A 144 18.84 -9.30 -9.47
CA ARG A 144 18.47 -10.71 -9.71
C ARG A 144 18.39 -11.57 -8.44
N LYS A 145 19.12 -11.20 -7.38
CA LYS A 145 19.05 -11.89 -6.09
C LYS A 145 17.88 -11.43 -5.22
N MET A 146 17.30 -10.27 -5.54
CA MET A 146 16.20 -9.67 -4.80
C MET A 146 14.82 -10.15 -5.26
N VAL A 147 14.73 -10.68 -6.46
CA VAL A 147 13.54 -11.21 -7.12
C VAL A 147 13.52 -12.73 -7.02
#